data_58f81c2e3a7d487266dc6a9be8e8ab90
#
_entry.id   58f81c2e3a7d487266dc6a9be8e8ab90
#
_cell.length_a   1.000
_cell.length_b   1.000
_cell.length_c   1.000
_cell.angle_alpha   90.00
_cell.angle_beta   90.00
_cell.angle_gamma   90.00
#
_symmetry.space_group_name_H-M   'P 1'
#
loop_
_entity.id
_entity.type
_entity.pdbx_description
1 polymer ?
#
loop_
_entity_poly.entity_id
_entity_poly.type
_entity_poly.pdbx_seq_one_letter_code
_entity_poly.pdbx_strand_id
1 'polypeptide(L)'
;GSRLTPSVVAVTRSGERLVGQVAKRQAVTNPENTVYSIKRFMGRKYDEVPEEIGMVPYKVVRASNNDAAVELGGKVMSPPEVSAMILQKLRSAAEEYLGEKVTQAVITVPAYFNDSQRQATKDAGRIAGLEVLRLVNEPTAAALAYGLDKKKDETIAVFDFGGGTFD
;
A
#
# COMPACT_ATOMS: atom_id res chain seq x y z
N GLY A 1 -5.88 -14.88 -15.21
CA GLY A 1 -6.08 -14.14 -13.96
C GLY A 1 -5.95 -12.64 -14.18
N SER A 2 -6.34 -11.83 -13.18
CA SER A 2 -6.19 -10.38 -13.24
C SER A 2 -4.71 -10.00 -13.18
N ARG A 3 -4.30 -9.04 -14.02
CA ARG A 3 -2.94 -8.46 -13.99
C ARG A 3 -2.71 -7.50 -12.82
N LEU A 4 -3.78 -7.17 -12.08
CA LEU A 4 -3.76 -6.21 -10.98
C LEU A 4 -4.16 -6.89 -9.68
N THR A 5 -3.48 -6.55 -8.60
CA THR A 5 -3.85 -6.88 -7.22
C THR A 5 -4.34 -5.63 -6.53
N PRO A 6 -5.66 -5.50 -6.25
CA PRO A 6 -6.18 -4.36 -5.51
C PRO A 6 -5.54 -4.25 -4.12
N SER A 7 -5.17 -3.03 -3.71
CA SER A 7 -4.66 -2.73 -2.37
C SER A 7 -5.81 -2.69 -1.35
N VAL A 8 -6.44 -3.84 -1.15
CA VAL A 8 -7.59 -4.01 -0.25
C VAL A 8 -7.34 -5.21 0.66
N VAL A 9 -7.58 -5.03 1.95
CA VAL A 9 -7.47 -6.07 2.99
C VAL A 9 -8.79 -6.12 3.76
N ALA A 10 -9.31 -7.31 3.99
CA ALA A 10 -10.50 -7.48 4.78
C ALA A 10 -10.36 -8.63 5.78
N VAL A 11 -11.16 -8.58 6.85
CA VAL A 11 -11.35 -9.71 7.76
C VAL A 11 -12.84 -10.06 7.76
N THR A 12 -13.14 -11.33 7.47
CA THR A 12 -14.51 -11.85 7.47
C THR A 12 -15.06 -11.97 8.89
N ARG A 13 -16.36 -12.18 9.02
CA ARG A 13 -16.99 -12.45 10.33
C ARG A 13 -16.46 -13.72 11.02
N SER A 14 -15.94 -14.66 10.24
CA SER A 14 -15.27 -15.88 10.75
C SER A 14 -13.81 -15.67 11.15
N GLY A 15 -13.27 -14.44 10.97
CA GLY A 15 -11.88 -14.09 11.28
C GLY A 15 -10.89 -14.42 10.16
N GLU A 16 -11.36 -14.83 8.99
CA GLU A 16 -10.50 -15.09 7.83
C GLU A 16 -9.99 -13.78 7.22
N ARG A 17 -8.69 -13.73 6.92
CA ARG A 17 -8.06 -12.60 6.24
C ARG A 17 -8.15 -12.75 4.73
N LEU A 18 -8.65 -11.73 4.08
CA LEU A 18 -8.75 -11.63 2.63
C LEU A 18 -7.86 -10.48 2.12
N VAL A 19 -7.17 -10.68 1.01
CA VAL A 19 -6.32 -9.65 0.38
C VAL A 19 -6.56 -9.61 -1.13
N GLY A 20 -6.59 -8.41 -1.67
CA GLY A 20 -6.71 -8.18 -3.11
C GLY A 20 -8.14 -8.31 -3.61
N GLN A 21 -8.33 -8.98 -4.74
CA GLN A 21 -9.63 -9.04 -5.43
C GLN A 21 -10.75 -9.67 -4.58
N VAL A 22 -10.43 -10.69 -3.78
CA VAL A 22 -11.42 -11.33 -2.91
C VAL A 22 -11.87 -10.40 -1.79
N ALA A 23 -10.95 -9.61 -1.21
CA ALA A 23 -11.28 -8.58 -0.24
C ALA A 23 -12.15 -7.48 -0.86
N LYS A 24 -11.82 -7.03 -2.08
CA LYS A 24 -12.57 -5.99 -2.79
C LYS A 24 -14.02 -6.42 -3.09
N ARG A 25 -14.23 -7.66 -3.50
CA ARG A 25 -15.57 -8.16 -3.85
C ARG A 25 -16.56 -8.13 -2.71
N GLN A 26 -16.14 -8.36 -1.48
CA GLN A 26 -16.99 -8.37 -0.29
C GLN A 26 -17.06 -7.02 0.45
N ALA A 27 -16.40 -5.98 -0.05
CA ALA A 27 -16.33 -4.67 0.60
C ALA A 27 -17.71 -4.04 0.85
N VAL A 28 -18.66 -4.21 -0.08
CA VAL A 28 -20.03 -3.67 0.05
C VAL A 28 -20.79 -4.30 1.22
N THR A 29 -20.56 -5.58 1.49
CA THR A 29 -21.26 -6.32 2.54
C THR A 29 -20.54 -6.30 3.89
N ASN A 30 -19.29 -5.83 3.91
CA ASN A 30 -18.43 -5.78 5.10
C ASN A 30 -17.53 -4.52 5.10
N PRO A 31 -18.10 -3.32 4.97
CA PRO A 31 -17.30 -2.10 4.80
C PRO A 31 -16.44 -1.77 6.02
N GLU A 32 -16.95 -2.02 7.23
CA GLU A 32 -16.25 -1.71 8.48
C GLU A 32 -14.98 -2.55 8.70
N ASN A 33 -14.93 -3.76 8.13
CA ASN A 33 -13.78 -4.66 8.21
C ASN A 33 -13.09 -4.83 6.86
N THR A 34 -13.16 -3.82 5.99
CA THR A 34 -12.48 -3.79 4.70
C THR A 34 -11.70 -2.50 4.55
N VAL A 35 -10.38 -2.62 4.65
CA VAL A 35 -9.45 -1.51 4.56
C VAL A 35 -8.94 -1.35 3.13
N TYR A 36 -9.06 -0.15 2.60
CA TYR A 36 -8.50 0.29 1.32
C TYR A 36 -7.90 1.69 1.46
N SER A 37 -7.14 2.14 0.48
CA SER A 37 -6.46 3.45 0.52
C SER A 37 -5.59 3.66 1.76
N ILE A 38 -5.05 2.58 2.34
CA ILE A 38 -4.20 2.64 3.55
C ILE A 38 -2.97 3.53 3.35
N LYS A 39 -2.55 3.73 2.11
CA LYS A 39 -1.46 4.62 1.71
C LYS A 39 -1.64 6.05 2.25
N ARG A 40 -2.89 6.52 2.39
CA ARG A 40 -3.22 7.86 2.92
C ARG A 40 -2.84 8.05 4.38
N PHE A 41 -2.74 6.96 5.15
CA PHE A 41 -2.41 6.97 6.57
C PHE A 41 -0.94 6.60 6.85
N MET A 42 -0.19 6.24 5.80
CA MET A 42 1.18 5.77 5.92
C MET A 42 2.10 6.84 6.53
N GLY A 43 2.72 6.54 7.67
CA GLY A 43 3.65 7.45 8.35
C GLY A 43 3.02 8.77 8.86
N ARG A 44 1.69 8.81 9.03
CA ARG A 44 0.95 10.00 9.45
C ARG A 44 0.47 9.89 10.90
N LYS A 45 0.44 11.02 11.60
CA LYS A 45 -0.19 11.13 12.92
C LYS A 45 -1.72 11.20 12.78
N TYR A 46 -2.43 10.71 13.80
CA TYR A 46 -3.90 10.72 13.79
C TYR A 46 -4.49 12.12 13.58
N ASP A 47 -3.87 13.14 14.20
CA ASP A 47 -4.34 14.53 14.09
C ASP A 47 -4.03 15.20 12.73
N GLU A 48 -3.21 14.55 11.91
CA GLU A 48 -2.86 15.05 10.57
C GLU A 48 -3.82 14.56 9.47
N VAL A 49 -4.75 13.66 9.77
CA VAL A 49 -5.58 12.96 8.79
C VAL A 49 -7.10 13.04 9.04
N PRO A 50 -7.64 14.15 9.57
CA PRO A 50 -9.07 14.24 9.86
C PRO A 50 -9.95 14.13 8.61
N GLU A 51 -9.49 14.66 7.48
CA GLU A 51 -10.21 14.60 6.22
C GLU A 51 -10.25 13.17 5.68
N GLU A 52 -9.12 12.49 5.66
CA GLU A 52 -9.00 11.10 5.21
C GLU A 52 -9.80 10.13 6.07
N ILE A 53 -9.89 10.39 7.38
CA ILE A 53 -10.74 9.62 8.31
C ILE A 53 -12.21 9.74 7.91
N GLY A 54 -12.66 10.94 7.52
CA GLY A 54 -14.04 11.16 7.06
C GLY A 54 -14.40 10.49 5.73
N MET A 55 -13.40 10.03 4.96
CA MET A 55 -13.60 9.45 3.63
C MET A 55 -13.71 7.92 3.62
N VAL A 56 -13.46 7.25 4.75
CA VAL A 56 -13.41 5.79 4.81
C VAL A 56 -14.47 5.23 5.76
N PRO A 57 -15.07 4.07 5.44
CA PRO A 57 -16.10 3.46 6.27
C PRO A 57 -15.54 2.63 7.43
N TYR A 58 -14.26 2.26 7.37
CA TYR A 58 -13.59 1.52 8.44
C TYR A 58 -13.08 2.47 9.52
N LYS A 59 -12.92 1.95 10.72
CA LYS A 59 -12.54 2.75 11.87
C LYS A 59 -11.03 3.04 11.89
N VAL A 60 -10.69 4.32 11.89
CA VAL A 60 -9.34 4.81 12.12
C VAL A 60 -9.22 5.24 13.58
N VAL A 61 -8.17 4.84 14.25
CA VAL A 61 -7.94 5.07 15.68
C VAL A 61 -6.55 5.68 15.91
N ARG A 62 -6.41 6.31 17.06
CA ARG A 62 -5.11 6.82 17.51
C ARG A 62 -4.34 5.70 18.21
N ALA A 63 -3.17 5.36 17.71
CA ALA A 63 -2.24 4.46 18.39
C ALA A 63 -1.59 5.12 19.62
N SER A 64 -0.95 4.34 20.48
CA SER A 64 -0.29 4.83 21.70
C SER A 64 0.83 5.85 21.43
N ASN A 65 1.44 5.79 20.27
CA ASN A 65 2.46 6.74 19.80
C ASN A 65 1.89 7.92 19.00
N ASN A 66 0.56 8.12 19.04
CA ASN A 66 -0.20 9.10 18.28
C ASN A 66 -0.25 8.89 16.76
N ASP A 67 0.26 7.80 16.22
CA ASP A 67 0.10 7.49 14.80
C ASP A 67 -1.34 7.13 14.47
N ALA A 68 -1.73 7.37 13.21
CA ALA A 68 -2.96 6.83 12.67
C ALA A 68 -2.85 5.31 12.57
N ALA A 69 -3.85 4.59 13.05
CA ALA A 69 -3.98 3.15 12.96
C ALA A 69 -5.40 2.78 12.55
N VAL A 70 -5.63 1.57 12.11
CA VAL A 70 -6.95 1.09 11.71
C VAL A 70 -7.40 -0.08 12.57
N GLU A 71 -8.70 -0.16 12.83
CA GLU A 71 -9.30 -1.33 13.47
C GLU A 71 -9.77 -2.29 12.37
N LEU A 72 -9.28 -3.52 12.39
CA LEU A 72 -9.57 -4.54 11.40
C LEU A 72 -9.79 -5.89 12.09
N GLY A 73 -11.01 -6.41 12.01
CA GLY A 73 -11.38 -7.67 12.67
C GLY A 73 -11.21 -7.61 14.20
N GLY A 74 -11.50 -6.47 14.82
CA GLY A 74 -11.36 -6.24 16.27
C GLY A 74 -9.92 -6.04 16.75
N LYS A 75 -8.94 -5.93 15.84
CA LYS A 75 -7.54 -5.65 16.18
C LYS A 75 -7.11 -4.30 15.62
N VAL A 76 -6.34 -3.56 16.41
CA VAL A 76 -5.70 -2.32 15.97
C VAL A 76 -4.43 -2.69 15.21
N MET A 77 -4.32 -2.20 13.99
CA MET A 77 -3.18 -2.45 13.10
C MET A 77 -2.64 -1.13 12.56
N SER A 78 -1.33 -1.04 12.48
CA SER A 78 -0.65 0.09 11.85
C SER A 78 -0.79 0.04 10.32
N PRO A 79 -0.73 1.18 9.63
CA PRO A 79 -0.71 1.21 8.16
C PRO A 79 0.39 0.35 7.54
N PRO A 80 1.64 0.30 8.07
CA PRO A 80 2.66 -0.63 7.60
C PRO A 80 2.26 -2.11 7.71
N GLU A 81 1.59 -2.53 8.80
CA GLU A 81 1.12 -3.92 8.95
C GLU A 81 0.07 -4.29 7.90
N VAL A 82 -0.89 -3.40 7.64
CA VAL A 82 -1.90 -3.61 6.58
C VAL A 82 -1.26 -3.64 5.20
N SER A 83 -0.34 -2.70 4.93
CA SER A 83 0.41 -2.66 3.67
C SER A 83 1.27 -3.91 3.47
N ALA A 84 1.85 -4.45 4.54
CA ALA A 84 2.63 -5.68 4.48
C ALA A 84 1.80 -6.88 4.01
N MET A 85 0.51 -6.96 4.36
CA MET A 85 -0.37 -8.02 3.86
C MET A 85 -0.55 -7.97 2.34
N ILE A 86 -0.60 -6.75 1.78
CA ILE A 86 -0.68 -6.53 0.33
C ILE A 86 0.64 -6.95 -0.32
N LEU A 87 1.76 -6.54 0.26
CA LEU A 87 3.10 -6.92 -0.24
C LEU A 87 3.33 -8.43 -0.17
N GLN A 88 2.88 -9.11 0.90
CA GLN A 88 2.92 -10.56 1.02
C GLN A 88 2.11 -11.24 -0.10
N LYS A 89 0.93 -10.72 -0.43
CA LYS A 89 0.12 -11.22 -1.55
C LYS A 89 0.83 -11.06 -2.89
N LEU A 90 1.46 -9.91 -3.12
CA LEU A 90 2.25 -9.66 -4.34
C LEU A 90 3.48 -10.57 -4.40
N ARG A 91 4.18 -10.74 -3.28
CA ARG A 91 5.30 -11.66 -3.16
C ARG A 91 4.91 -13.09 -3.51
N SER A 92 3.82 -13.60 -2.90
CA SER A 92 3.34 -14.96 -3.18
C SER A 92 2.95 -15.15 -4.65
N ALA A 93 2.32 -14.14 -5.28
CA ALA A 93 1.99 -14.19 -6.69
C ALA A 93 3.24 -14.19 -7.59
N ALA A 94 4.28 -13.45 -7.21
CA ALA A 94 5.56 -13.45 -7.92
C ALA A 94 6.28 -14.80 -7.76
N GLU A 95 6.32 -15.35 -6.57
CA GLU A 95 6.91 -16.66 -6.27
C GLU A 95 6.19 -17.79 -7.06
N GLU A 96 4.86 -17.75 -7.14
CA GLU A 96 4.07 -18.69 -7.93
C GLU A 96 4.40 -18.59 -9.43
N TYR A 97 4.57 -17.38 -9.93
CA TYR A 97 4.90 -17.14 -11.35
C TYR A 97 6.34 -17.53 -11.70
N LEU A 98 7.31 -17.20 -10.85
CA LEU A 98 8.73 -17.42 -11.09
C LEU A 98 9.18 -18.86 -10.74
N GLY A 99 8.45 -19.55 -9.87
CA GLY A 99 8.82 -20.87 -9.36
C GLY A 99 9.97 -20.85 -8.33
N GLU A 100 10.31 -19.66 -7.82
CA GLU A 100 11.40 -19.48 -6.84
C GLU A 100 11.02 -18.46 -5.76
N LYS A 101 11.78 -18.41 -4.66
CA LYS A 101 11.56 -17.47 -3.56
C LYS A 101 11.92 -16.05 -3.96
N VAL A 102 11.05 -15.11 -3.60
CA VAL A 102 11.26 -13.67 -3.76
C VAL A 102 11.62 -13.08 -2.41
N THR A 103 12.85 -12.58 -2.26
CA THR A 103 13.40 -12.06 -1.02
C THR A 103 13.66 -10.56 -1.04
N GLN A 104 13.71 -9.94 -2.23
CA GLN A 104 14.07 -8.55 -2.42
C GLN A 104 13.00 -7.82 -3.22
N ALA A 105 12.87 -6.51 -2.99
CA ALA A 105 11.95 -5.66 -3.73
C ALA A 105 12.47 -4.24 -3.91
N VAL A 106 12.07 -3.61 -5.01
CA VAL A 106 12.04 -2.17 -5.18
C VAL A 106 10.58 -1.74 -5.03
N ILE A 107 10.30 -0.75 -4.18
CA ILE A 107 8.94 -0.27 -3.92
C ILE A 107 8.82 1.18 -4.37
N THR A 108 7.74 1.50 -5.06
CA THR A 108 7.47 2.87 -5.49
C THR A 108 6.67 3.63 -4.44
N VAL A 109 6.93 4.93 -4.35
CA VAL A 109 6.23 5.87 -3.45
C VAL A 109 5.91 7.15 -4.22
N PRO A 110 4.84 7.89 -3.84
CA PRO A 110 4.59 9.23 -4.35
C PRO A 110 5.80 10.14 -4.17
N ALA A 111 6.05 11.03 -5.12
CA ALA A 111 7.19 11.95 -5.06
C ALA A 111 7.14 12.86 -3.82
N TYR A 112 5.94 13.25 -3.39
CA TYR A 112 5.72 14.12 -2.21
C TYR A 112 5.82 13.41 -0.86
N PHE A 113 5.98 12.07 -0.80
CA PHE A 113 6.14 11.37 0.47
C PHE A 113 7.34 11.91 1.24
N ASN A 114 7.12 12.28 2.50
CA ASN A 114 8.17 12.68 3.43
C ASN A 114 8.93 11.47 4.00
N ASP A 115 9.95 11.72 4.81
CA ASP A 115 10.82 10.67 5.38
C ASP A 115 10.05 9.67 6.26
N SER A 116 9.08 10.14 7.06
CA SER A 116 8.24 9.27 7.89
C SER A 116 7.40 8.30 7.04
N GLN A 117 6.81 8.78 5.96
CA GLN A 117 6.01 7.97 5.03
C GLN A 117 6.89 6.98 4.27
N ARG A 118 8.08 7.40 3.86
CA ARG A 118 9.08 6.53 3.21
C ARG A 118 9.58 5.45 4.17
N GLN A 119 9.86 5.81 5.42
CA GLN A 119 10.26 4.84 6.44
C GLN A 119 9.15 3.82 6.71
N ALA A 120 7.92 4.27 6.87
CA ALA A 120 6.75 3.38 7.04
C ALA A 120 6.58 2.40 5.86
N THR A 121 6.87 2.85 4.63
CA THR A 121 6.85 1.97 3.45
C THR A 121 7.96 0.92 3.49
N LYS A 122 9.18 1.29 3.92
CA LYS A 122 10.27 0.32 4.15
C LYS A 122 9.90 -0.70 5.23
N ASP A 123 9.28 -0.24 6.32
CA ASP A 123 8.85 -1.11 7.41
C ASP A 123 7.78 -2.10 6.95
N ALA A 124 6.84 -1.68 6.11
CA ALA A 124 5.87 -2.58 5.47
C ALA A 124 6.55 -3.69 4.65
N GLY A 125 7.57 -3.34 3.87
CA GLY A 125 8.38 -4.31 3.12
C GLY A 125 9.07 -5.32 4.04
N ARG A 126 9.68 -4.83 5.14
CA ARG A 126 10.35 -5.66 6.14
C ARG A 126 9.36 -6.60 6.85
N ILE A 127 8.19 -6.12 7.26
CA ILE A 127 7.12 -6.93 7.87
C ILE A 127 6.63 -8.01 6.89
N ALA A 128 6.60 -7.71 5.59
CA ALA A 128 6.26 -8.66 4.55
C ALA A 128 7.35 -9.72 4.28
N GLY A 129 8.51 -9.61 4.93
CA GLY A 129 9.65 -10.50 4.74
C GLY A 129 10.46 -10.20 3.48
N LEU A 130 10.45 -8.94 3.03
CA LEU A 130 11.22 -8.46 1.87
C LEU A 130 12.36 -7.55 2.32
N GLU A 131 13.53 -7.72 1.73
CA GLU A 131 14.58 -6.72 1.75
C GLU A 131 14.23 -5.63 0.74
N VAL A 132 13.99 -4.42 1.22
CA VAL A 132 13.69 -3.27 0.36
C VAL A 132 15.02 -2.66 -0.10
N LEU A 133 15.41 -2.97 -1.32
CA LEU A 133 16.67 -2.49 -1.91
C LEU A 133 16.65 -0.98 -2.13
N ARG A 134 15.50 -0.46 -2.58
CA ARG A 134 15.34 0.96 -2.89
C ARG A 134 13.87 1.37 -2.87
N LEU A 135 13.61 2.63 -2.50
CA LEU A 135 12.37 3.33 -2.82
C LEU A 135 12.61 4.20 -4.06
N VAL A 136 11.67 4.18 -4.98
CA VAL A 136 11.69 4.98 -6.22
C VAL A 136 10.43 5.82 -6.27
N ASN A 137 10.54 7.07 -6.67
CA ASN A 137 9.36 7.92 -6.86
C ASN A 137 8.49 7.37 -8.02
N GLU A 138 7.17 7.36 -7.84
CA GLU A 138 6.22 6.83 -8.82
C GLU A 138 6.38 7.46 -10.22
N PRO A 139 6.48 8.80 -10.37
CA PRO A 139 6.71 9.40 -11.69
C PRO A 139 8.06 9.00 -12.31
N THR A 140 9.12 8.83 -11.49
CA THR A 140 10.42 8.32 -11.97
C THR A 140 10.30 6.88 -12.47
N ALA A 141 9.59 6.03 -11.73
CA ALA A 141 9.36 4.65 -12.13
C ALA A 141 8.56 4.55 -13.45
N ALA A 142 7.56 5.41 -13.63
CA ALA A 142 6.77 5.50 -14.86
C ALA A 142 7.66 5.92 -16.06
N ALA A 143 8.52 6.93 -15.87
CA ALA A 143 9.48 7.37 -16.89
C ALA A 143 10.45 6.24 -17.31
N LEU A 144 11.00 5.51 -16.33
CA LEU A 144 11.87 4.37 -16.59
C LEU A 144 11.15 3.24 -17.33
N ALA A 145 9.91 2.93 -16.93
CA ALA A 145 9.10 1.90 -17.58
C ALA A 145 8.75 2.26 -19.04
N TYR A 146 8.63 3.53 -19.35
CA TYR A 146 8.43 4.03 -20.71
C TYR A 146 9.71 3.95 -21.56
N GLY A 147 10.88 3.73 -20.95
CA GLY A 147 12.17 3.58 -21.63
C GLY A 147 12.83 4.90 -21.99
N LEU A 148 12.55 5.97 -21.25
CA LEU A 148 13.14 7.30 -21.47
C LEU A 148 14.63 7.37 -21.15
N ASP A 149 15.14 6.44 -20.35
CA ASP A 149 16.56 6.26 -20.07
C ASP A 149 17.41 5.90 -21.32
N LYS A 150 16.77 5.46 -22.40
CA LYS A 150 17.41 5.02 -23.67
C LYS A 150 17.36 6.05 -24.77
N LYS A 151 16.77 7.22 -24.52
CA LYS A 151 16.60 8.30 -25.48
C LYS A 151 17.64 9.40 -25.26
N LYS A 152 17.71 10.34 -26.22
CA LYS A 152 18.50 11.58 -26.09
C LYS A 152 17.92 12.45 -24.98
N ASP A 153 18.68 13.46 -24.55
CA ASP A 153 18.24 14.45 -23.57
C ASP A 153 16.89 15.08 -23.99
N GLU A 154 15.87 14.83 -23.20
CA GLU A 154 14.49 15.33 -23.43
C GLU A 154 13.94 15.88 -22.11
N THR A 155 13.12 16.92 -22.22
CA THR A 155 12.29 17.37 -21.12
C THR A 155 10.93 16.67 -21.22
N ILE A 156 10.57 15.96 -20.17
CA ILE A 156 9.32 15.17 -20.11
C ILE A 156 8.47 15.62 -18.95
N ALA A 157 7.16 15.42 -19.06
CA ALA A 157 6.22 15.53 -17.96
C ALA A 157 5.55 14.17 -17.73
N VAL A 158 5.49 13.73 -16.49
CA VAL A 158 4.73 12.55 -16.08
C VAL A 158 3.49 13.03 -15.32
N PHE A 159 2.34 12.57 -15.75
CA PHE A 159 1.05 12.83 -15.10
C PHE A 159 0.49 11.51 -14.61
N ASP A 160 0.59 11.29 -13.30
CA ASP A 160 0.11 10.07 -12.63
C ASP A 160 -1.13 10.40 -11.77
N PHE A 161 -2.30 10.02 -12.29
CA PHE A 161 -3.59 10.20 -11.60
C PHE A 161 -4.17 8.85 -11.22
N GLY A 162 -3.83 8.41 -10.02
CA GLY A 162 -4.26 7.13 -9.46
C GLY A 162 -5.53 7.21 -8.62
N GLY A 163 -5.97 6.07 -8.09
CA GLY A 163 -7.14 5.98 -7.19
C GLY A 163 -6.91 6.50 -5.78
N GLY A 164 -5.65 6.75 -5.37
CA GLY A 164 -5.28 7.19 -4.03
C GLY A 164 -4.43 8.44 -3.99
N THR A 165 -3.61 8.64 -4.98
CA THR A 165 -2.66 9.76 -5.07
C THR A 165 -2.64 10.35 -6.47
N PHE A 166 -2.19 11.58 -6.56
CA PHE A 166 -1.91 12.30 -7.79
C PHE A 166 -0.48 12.86 -7.73
N ASP A 167 0.34 12.53 -8.74
CA ASP A 167 1.73 12.96 -8.90
C ASP A 167 2.00 13.52 -10.30
#